data_7f9f9d7b082142e47e4bc7637df85272
#
_entry.id   7f9f9d7b082142e47e4bc7637df85272
#
_cell.length_a   1.000
_cell.length_b   1.000
_cell.length_c   1.000
_cell.angle_alpha   90.00
_cell.angle_beta   90.00
_cell.angle_gamma   90.00
#
_symmetry.space_group_name_H-M   'P 1'
#
loop_
_entity.id
_entity.type
_entity.pdbx_description
1 polymer ?
#
loop_
_entity_poly.entity_id
_entity_poly.type
_entity_poly.pdbx_seq_one_letter_code
_entity_poly.pdbx_strand_id
1 'polypeptide(L)'
;KQFGILQPLLVSDKGDYYEIIAGERRWRAAKLAGVKEVPVIIKEFNDQQVVEISLIENIQREDLNPIEEAMAYKRLINEFKLKQDNIAERVSKSRTAVTNSLRLLKLDERVQQMLIDEMISAGHARAILAITDKDKQASVAMKIFDEKLSVRETEKLVKHIVEPPKKTQKTVNTAEDAIYESLEEKMKGIMGTRVFIHRKKNNKGKIEIEYYSRDELERIIELFESIR
;
A
#
# COMPACT_ATOMS: atom_id res chain seq x y z
N LYS A 1 34.16 7.87 25.70
CA LYS A 1 35.29 8.14 26.61
C LYS A 1 35.61 9.63 26.74
N GLN A 2 35.52 10.38 25.64
CA GLN A 2 35.97 11.79 25.62
C GLN A 2 34.91 12.76 26.17
N PHE A 3 33.62 12.51 25.92
CA PHE A 3 32.53 13.43 26.28
C PHE A 3 31.51 12.81 27.24
N GLY A 4 31.69 11.55 27.66
CA GLY A 4 30.71 10.84 28.47
C GLY A 4 29.36 10.62 27.73
N ILE A 5 28.27 10.51 28.50
CA ILE A 5 26.91 10.43 27.99
C ILE A 5 26.33 11.84 27.86
N LEU A 6 26.12 12.30 26.64
CA LEU A 6 25.56 13.63 26.37
C LEU A 6 24.05 13.69 26.64
N GLN A 7 23.34 12.60 26.39
CA GLN A 7 21.89 12.50 26.61
C GLN A 7 21.61 11.63 27.84
N PRO A 8 20.97 12.15 28.90
CA PRO A 8 20.71 11.43 30.13
C PRO A 8 19.92 10.12 29.90
N LEU A 9 20.12 9.15 30.80
CA LEU A 9 19.27 7.98 30.93
C LEU A 9 17.97 8.36 31.64
N LEU A 10 16.88 7.71 31.29
CA LEU A 10 15.64 7.83 32.04
C LEU A 10 15.54 6.65 33.01
N VAL A 11 15.36 6.95 34.29
CA VAL A 11 15.29 5.93 35.33
C VAL A 11 14.11 6.15 36.26
N SER A 12 13.59 5.06 36.82
CA SER A 12 12.62 5.06 37.92
C SER A 12 13.33 4.74 39.23
N ASP A 13 12.98 5.47 40.26
CA ASP A 13 13.45 5.17 41.63
C ASP A 13 12.62 4.03 42.23
N LYS A 14 13.27 2.97 42.68
CA LYS A 14 12.67 1.81 43.35
C LYS A 14 13.10 1.73 44.82
N GLY A 15 13.71 2.81 45.36
CA GLY A 15 14.22 2.90 46.72
C GLY A 15 15.63 2.38 46.84
N ASP A 16 15.85 1.08 46.67
CA ASP A 16 17.19 0.45 46.81
C ASP A 16 18.02 0.50 45.52
N TYR A 17 17.39 0.74 44.36
CA TYR A 17 18.06 0.82 43.08
C TYR A 17 17.27 1.70 42.07
N TYR A 18 17.97 2.08 41.00
CA TYR A 18 17.34 2.76 39.86
C TYR A 18 17.13 1.78 38.75
N GLU A 19 15.87 1.66 38.33
CA GLU A 19 15.47 0.89 37.13
C GLU A 19 15.59 1.73 35.86
N ILE A 20 16.33 1.24 34.86
CA ILE A 20 16.50 1.95 33.59
C ILE A 20 15.24 1.76 32.75
N ILE A 21 14.54 2.85 32.48
CA ILE A 21 13.33 2.87 31.65
C ILE A 21 13.70 3.07 30.18
N ALA A 22 14.68 3.96 29.90
CA ALA A 22 15.15 4.22 28.54
C ALA A 22 16.64 4.55 28.53
N GLY A 23 17.34 4.10 27.47
CA GLY A 23 18.76 4.37 27.27
C GLY A 23 19.69 3.21 27.65
N GLU A 24 19.22 1.95 27.69
CA GLU A 24 19.99 0.77 28.04
C GLU A 24 21.30 0.63 27.24
N ARG A 25 21.26 0.89 25.91
CA ARG A 25 22.48 0.86 25.06
C ARG A 25 23.55 1.86 25.53
N ARG A 26 23.10 3.05 25.95
CA ARG A 26 24.01 4.10 26.50
C ARG A 26 24.63 3.65 27.81
N TRP A 27 23.84 3.04 28.69
CA TRP A 27 24.34 2.46 29.95
C TRP A 27 25.34 1.34 29.69
N ARG A 28 25.04 0.41 28.80
CA ARG A 28 25.97 -0.67 28.41
C ARG A 28 27.28 -0.12 27.85
N ALA A 29 27.21 0.90 26.98
CA ALA A 29 28.39 1.56 26.42
C ALA A 29 29.22 2.28 27.48
N ALA A 30 28.57 2.96 28.43
CA ALA A 30 29.24 3.61 29.56
C ALA A 30 29.94 2.60 30.44
N LYS A 31 29.30 1.48 30.76
CA LYS A 31 29.86 0.38 31.53
C LYS A 31 31.09 -0.20 30.84
N LEU A 32 31.04 -0.47 29.55
CA LEU A 32 32.18 -0.94 28.75
C LEU A 32 33.33 0.10 28.67
N ALA A 33 32.99 1.39 28.69
CA ALA A 33 33.97 2.47 28.67
C ALA A 33 34.60 2.74 30.04
N GLY A 34 34.10 2.09 31.11
CA GLY A 34 34.58 2.30 32.48
C GLY A 34 34.13 3.63 33.10
N VAL A 35 33.05 4.24 32.59
CA VAL A 35 32.47 5.47 33.12
C VAL A 35 31.76 5.13 34.43
N LYS A 36 32.18 5.80 35.53
CA LYS A 36 31.65 5.50 36.87
C LYS A 36 30.32 6.18 37.17
N GLU A 37 30.05 7.34 36.57
CA GLU A 37 28.84 8.13 36.79
C GLU A 37 28.25 8.50 35.49
N VAL A 38 26.90 8.40 35.41
CA VAL A 38 26.14 8.71 34.21
C VAL A 38 25.02 9.68 34.55
N PRO A 39 24.73 10.69 33.70
CA PRO A 39 23.62 11.59 33.94
C PRO A 39 22.30 10.83 33.80
N VAL A 40 21.37 11.01 34.76
CA VAL A 40 20.07 10.38 34.78
C VAL A 40 18.99 11.41 35.02
N ILE A 41 17.81 11.16 34.46
CA ILE A 41 16.55 11.83 34.78
C ILE A 41 15.72 10.85 35.60
N ILE A 42 15.47 11.16 36.86
CA ILE A 42 14.65 10.35 37.75
C ILE A 42 13.18 10.77 37.55
N LYS A 43 12.30 9.85 37.23
CA LYS A 43 10.87 10.04 37.21
C LYS A 43 10.17 8.85 37.85
N GLU A 44 9.12 9.13 38.58
CA GLU A 44 8.22 8.11 39.08
C GLU A 44 7.28 7.65 37.94
N PHE A 45 7.32 6.39 37.61
CA PHE A 45 6.41 5.77 36.66
C PHE A 45 5.74 4.59 37.32
N ASN A 46 4.47 4.43 37.05
CA ASN A 46 3.80 3.14 37.34
C ASN A 46 4.25 2.07 36.33
N ASP A 47 4.09 0.81 36.67
CA ASP A 47 4.54 -0.30 35.83
C ASP A 47 3.96 -0.24 34.40
N GLN A 48 2.72 0.23 34.27
CA GLN A 48 2.08 0.41 32.99
C GLN A 48 2.75 1.47 32.13
N GLN A 49 3.13 2.59 32.71
CA GLN A 49 3.84 3.67 32.01
C GLN A 49 5.26 3.25 31.60
N VAL A 50 5.93 2.42 32.41
CA VAL A 50 7.25 1.87 32.06
C VAL A 50 7.15 1.03 30.79
N VAL A 51 6.20 0.10 30.74
CA VAL A 51 5.99 -0.75 29.56
C VAL A 51 5.58 0.08 28.34
N GLU A 52 4.72 1.09 28.52
CA GLU A 52 4.32 2.01 27.45
C GLU A 52 5.52 2.75 26.83
N ILE A 53 6.37 3.35 27.68
CA ILE A 53 7.57 4.09 27.23
C ILE A 53 8.55 3.16 26.51
N SER A 54 8.79 1.97 27.06
CA SER A 54 9.66 0.97 26.45
C SER A 54 9.13 0.52 25.08
N LEU A 55 7.82 0.37 24.95
CA LEU A 55 7.21 0.00 23.67
C LEU A 55 7.33 1.13 22.64
N ILE A 56 7.13 2.39 23.06
CA ILE A 56 7.31 3.57 22.19
C ILE A 56 8.77 3.71 21.75
N GLU A 57 9.75 3.53 22.67
CA GLU A 57 11.17 3.55 22.33
C GLU A 57 11.49 2.48 21.28
N ASN A 58 10.96 1.27 21.46
CA ASN A 58 11.19 0.18 20.53
C ASN A 58 10.58 0.48 19.13
N ILE A 59 9.41 1.15 19.06
CA ILE A 59 8.80 1.57 17.80
C ILE A 59 9.65 2.61 17.07
N GLN A 60 10.40 3.45 17.78
CA GLN A 60 11.26 4.47 17.18
C GLN A 60 12.58 3.91 16.61
N ARG A 61 12.80 2.60 16.71
CA ARG A 61 13.96 1.95 16.08
C ARG A 61 13.77 1.90 14.56
N GLU A 62 14.86 2.04 13.84
CA GLU A 62 14.88 2.07 12.37
C GLU A 62 14.76 0.67 11.74
N ASP A 63 14.84 -0.39 12.52
CA ASP A 63 14.94 -1.78 12.06
C ASP A 63 13.63 -2.59 12.16
N LEU A 64 12.50 -1.96 12.49
CA LEU A 64 11.21 -2.63 12.53
C LEU A 64 10.62 -2.85 11.14
N ASN A 65 10.15 -4.06 10.88
CA ASN A 65 9.35 -4.30 9.68
C ASN A 65 7.93 -3.70 9.80
N PRO A 66 7.22 -3.46 8.68
CA PRO A 66 5.90 -2.80 8.70
C PRO A 66 4.83 -3.54 9.50
N ILE A 67 4.92 -4.86 9.64
CA ILE A 67 3.96 -5.67 10.40
C ILE A 67 4.27 -5.59 11.89
N GLU A 68 5.53 -5.64 12.30
CA GLU A 68 5.94 -5.43 13.69
C GLU A 68 5.54 -4.05 14.19
N GLU A 69 5.76 -3.01 13.38
CA GLU A 69 5.31 -1.66 13.68
C GLU A 69 3.79 -1.60 13.89
N ALA A 70 3.03 -2.23 13.01
CA ALA A 70 1.56 -2.29 13.10
C ALA A 70 1.09 -3.05 14.35
N MET A 71 1.77 -4.16 14.70
CA MET A 71 1.48 -4.92 15.93
C MET A 71 1.75 -4.10 17.18
N ALA A 72 2.85 -3.36 17.22
CA ALA A 72 3.18 -2.47 18.33
C ALA A 72 2.13 -1.36 18.51
N TYR A 73 1.65 -0.73 17.42
CA TYR A 73 0.54 0.23 17.50
C TYR A 73 -0.75 -0.42 18.00
N LYS A 74 -1.08 -1.62 17.54
CA LYS A 74 -2.26 -2.36 17.99
C LYS A 74 -2.17 -2.65 19.49
N ARG A 75 -0.97 -2.99 19.98
CA ARG A 75 -0.71 -3.22 21.40
C ARG A 75 -0.92 -1.95 22.21
N LEU A 76 -0.39 -0.79 21.77
CA LEU A 76 -0.61 0.51 22.41
C LEU A 76 -2.11 0.86 22.53
N ILE A 77 -2.91 0.55 21.51
CA ILE A 77 -4.36 0.78 21.55
C ILE A 77 -5.05 -0.15 22.54
N ASN A 78 -4.72 -1.45 22.50
CA ASN A 78 -5.47 -2.45 23.24
C ASN A 78 -5.11 -2.47 24.74
N GLU A 79 -3.83 -2.39 25.09
CA GLU A 79 -3.33 -2.49 26.46
C GLU A 79 -3.37 -1.13 27.17
N PHE A 80 -2.96 -0.06 26.47
CA PHE A 80 -2.85 1.28 27.07
C PHE A 80 -4.02 2.22 26.73
N LYS A 81 -5.00 1.75 25.93
CA LYS A 81 -6.20 2.50 25.53
C LYS A 81 -5.87 3.84 24.84
N LEU A 82 -4.70 3.94 24.22
CA LEU A 82 -4.29 5.15 23.52
C LEU A 82 -5.09 5.36 22.24
N LYS A 83 -5.43 6.62 21.96
CA LYS A 83 -6.00 7.00 20.66
C LYS A 83 -4.91 7.07 19.60
N GLN A 84 -5.27 6.84 18.34
CA GLN A 84 -4.32 6.89 17.22
C GLN A 84 -3.60 8.24 17.11
N ASP A 85 -4.27 9.34 17.47
CA ASP A 85 -3.66 10.67 17.49
C ASP A 85 -2.54 10.79 18.53
N ASN A 86 -2.76 10.27 19.73
CA ASN A 86 -1.76 10.27 20.79
C ASN A 86 -0.55 9.37 20.45
N ILE A 87 -0.80 8.24 19.77
CA ILE A 87 0.28 7.37 19.29
C ILE A 87 1.10 8.11 18.24
N ALA A 88 0.45 8.73 17.26
CA ALA A 88 1.10 9.46 16.18
C ALA A 88 2.02 10.57 16.70
N GLU A 89 1.55 11.36 17.68
CA GLU A 89 2.34 12.39 18.34
C GLU A 89 3.58 11.82 19.03
N ARG A 90 3.42 10.73 19.82
CA ARG A 90 4.49 10.12 20.61
C ARG A 90 5.56 9.43 19.75
N VAL A 91 5.18 8.89 18.58
CA VAL A 91 6.13 8.25 17.65
C VAL A 91 6.60 9.20 16.54
N SER A 92 6.22 10.49 16.60
CA SER A 92 6.58 11.54 15.62
C SER A 92 6.18 11.16 14.18
N LYS A 93 5.01 10.52 14.02
CA LYS A 93 4.41 10.16 12.73
C LYS A 93 3.04 10.81 12.55
N SER A 94 2.53 10.85 11.33
CA SER A 94 1.18 11.32 11.09
C SER A 94 0.14 10.28 11.55
N ARG A 95 -1.05 10.72 11.98
CA ARG A 95 -2.19 9.84 12.27
C ARG A 95 -2.51 8.93 11.08
N THR A 96 -2.41 9.46 9.86
CA THR A 96 -2.64 8.67 8.63
C THR A 96 -1.62 7.54 8.49
N ALA A 97 -0.35 7.78 8.86
CA ALA A 97 0.67 6.73 8.85
C ALA A 97 0.31 5.60 9.84
N VAL A 98 -0.03 5.94 11.09
CA VAL A 98 -0.46 4.97 12.11
C VAL A 98 -1.69 4.17 11.66
N THR A 99 -2.70 4.86 11.09
CA THR A 99 -3.90 4.21 10.56
C THR A 99 -3.56 3.25 9.43
N ASN A 100 -2.68 3.65 8.52
CA ASN A 100 -2.26 2.81 7.38
C ASN A 100 -1.47 1.59 7.85
N SER A 101 -0.55 1.72 8.81
CA SER A 101 0.15 0.59 9.40
C SER A 101 -0.82 -0.39 10.05
N LEU A 102 -1.75 0.07 10.88
CA LEU A 102 -2.78 -0.78 11.51
C LEU A 102 -3.64 -1.54 10.50
N ARG A 103 -3.92 -0.95 9.34
CA ARG A 103 -4.68 -1.62 8.28
C ARG A 103 -3.95 -2.82 7.69
N LEU A 104 -2.61 -2.83 7.69
CA LEU A 104 -1.82 -3.96 7.17
C LEU A 104 -2.11 -5.27 7.91
N LEU A 105 -2.46 -5.21 9.19
CA LEU A 105 -2.86 -6.37 9.98
C LEU A 105 -4.19 -7.03 9.52
N LYS A 106 -4.92 -6.39 8.60
CA LYS A 106 -6.13 -6.96 7.99
C LYS A 106 -5.84 -7.78 6.73
N LEU A 107 -4.60 -7.78 6.24
CA LEU A 107 -4.19 -8.61 5.12
C LEU A 107 -4.22 -10.10 5.47
N ASP A 108 -4.22 -10.93 4.46
CA ASP A 108 -3.93 -12.36 4.61
C ASP A 108 -2.52 -12.58 5.16
N GLU A 109 -2.32 -13.60 5.98
CA GLU A 109 -1.02 -13.88 6.63
C GLU A 109 0.10 -14.12 5.59
N ARG A 110 -0.22 -14.74 4.45
CA ARG A 110 0.74 -14.95 3.35
C ARG A 110 1.21 -13.62 2.77
N VAL A 111 0.30 -12.65 2.64
CA VAL A 111 0.63 -11.30 2.14
C VAL A 111 1.41 -10.51 3.18
N GLN A 112 1.09 -10.68 4.47
CA GLN A 112 1.88 -10.09 5.56
C GLN A 112 3.31 -10.63 5.54
N GLN A 113 3.49 -11.94 5.34
CA GLN A 113 4.81 -12.56 5.24
C GLN A 113 5.59 -12.01 4.04
N MET A 114 4.96 -11.91 2.86
CA MET A 114 5.61 -11.30 1.68
C MET A 114 6.05 -9.85 1.91
N LEU A 115 5.32 -9.11 2.76
CA LEU A 115 5.70 -7.75 3.15
C LEU A 115 6.88 -7.75 4.13
N ILE A 116 6.94 -8.70 5.07
CA ILE A 116 8.06 -8.90 6.00
C ILE A 116 9.34 -9.27 5.23
N ASP A 117 9.21 -10.16 4.24
CA ASP A 117 10.30 -10.64 3.39
C ASP A 117 10.70 -9.62 2.29
N GLU A 118 10.12 -8.41 2.32
CA GLU A 118 10.36 -7.32 1.35
C GLU A 118 10.06 -7.69 -0.12
N MET A 119 9.33 -8.79 -0.36
CA MET A 119 8.89 -9.20 -1.69
C MET A 119 7.93 -8.20 -2.31
N ILE A 120 7.12 -7.52 -1.48
CA ILE A 120 6.22 -6.44 -1.86
C ILE A 120 6.39 -5.24 -0.92
N SER A 121 6.16 -4.04 -1.41
CA SER A 121 6.24 -2.82 -0.59
C SER A 121 4.93 -2.56 0.19
N ALA A 122 5.01 -1.71 1.23
CA ALA A 122 3.82 -1.25 1.95
C ALA A 122 2.80 -0.51 1.05
N GLY A 123 3.24 0.05 -0.08
CA GLY A 123 2.36 0.63 -1.10
C GLY A 123 1.51 -0.43 -1.78
N HIS A 124 2.12 -1.52 -2.23
CA HIS A 124 1.44 -2.68 -2.82
C HIS A 124 0.45 -3.30 -1.83
N ALA A 125 0.90 -3.54 -0.59
CA ALA A 125 0.09 -4.09 0.49
C ALA A 125 -1.17 -3.25 0.77
N ARG A 126 -1.05 -1.91 0.75
CA ARG A 126 -2.19 -1.00 0.91
C ARG A 126 -3.20 -1.08 -0.23
N ALA A 127 -2.73 -1.23 -1.47
CA ALA A 127 -3.61 -1.42 -2.62
C ALA A 127 -4.39 -2.74 -2.52
N ILE A 128 -3.73 -3.83 -2.15
CA ILE A 128 -4.32 -5.17 -1.97
C ILE A 128 -5.43 -5.18 -0.92
N LEU A 129 -5.38 -4.32 0.09
CA LEU A 129 -6.41 -4.22 1.14
C LEU A 129 -7.83 -3.93 0.63
N ALA A 130 -7.99 -3.43 -0.59
CA ALA A 130 -9.30 -3.24 -1.20
C ALA A 130 -9.97 -4.57 -1.60
N ILE A 131 -9.21 -5.65 -1.72
CA ILE A 131 -9.70 -6.99 -2.02
C ILE A 131 -10.18 -7.63 -0.71
N THR A 132 -11.45 -8.03 -0.63
CA THR A 132 -12.02 -8.66 0.58
C THR A 132 -11.66 -10.15 0.72
N ASP A 133 -11.50 -10.83 -0.40
CA ASP A 133 -11.19 -12.26 -0.49
C ASP A 133 -9.69 -12.49 -0.22
N LYS A 134 -9.39 -13.28 0.81
CA LYS A 134 -8.02 -13.55 1.27
C LYS A 134 -7.18 -14.35 0.26
N ASP A 135 -7.78 -15.32 -0.41
CA ASP A 135 -7.07 -16.10 -1.43
C ASP A 135 -6.73 -15.26 -2.66
N LYS A 136 -7.64 -14.36 -3.03
CA LYS A 136 -7.35 -13.37 -4.08
C LYS A 136 -6.28 -12.37 -3.66
N GLN A 137 -6.24 -11.94 -2.38
CA GLN A 137 -5.15 -11.10 -1.88
C GLN A 137 -3.80 -11.79 -2.10
N ALA A 138 -3.66 -13.05 -1.70
CA ALA A 138 -2.42 -13.81 -1.85
C ALA A 138 -2.04 -14.01 -3.34
N SER A 139 -3.00 -14.39 -4.18
CA SER A 139 -2.76 -14.55 -5.62
C SER A 139 -2.32 -13.26 -6.30
N VAL A 140 -2.93 -12.12 -5.93
CA VAL A 140 -2.54 -10.81 -6.46
C VAL A 140 -1.18 -10.38 -5.95
N ALA A 141 -0.86 -10.64 -4.68
CA ALA A 141 0.46 -10.36 -4.11
C ALA A 141 1.57 -11.11 -4.84
N MET A 142 1.35 -12.40 -5.14
CA MET A 142 2.26 -13.23 -5.90
C MET A 142 2.46 -12.69 -7.32
N LYS A 143 1.37 -12.34 -8.00
CA LYS A 143 1.42 -11.71 -9.34
C LYS A 143 2.23 -10.41 -9.35
N ILE A 144 2.05 -9.55 -8.32
CA ILE A 144 2.82 -8.30 -8.18
C ILE A 144 4.31 -8.58 -8.10
N PHE A 145 4.69 -9.61 -7.33
CA PHE A 145 6.09 -10.02 -7.17
C PHE A 145 6.67 -10.58 -8.48
N ASP A 146 5.97 -11.52 -9.13
CA ASP A 146 6.43 -12.20 -10.35
C ASP A 146 6.56 -11.23 -11.53
N GLU A 147 5.58 -10.36 -11.73
CA GLU A 147 5.54 -9.39 -12.83
C GLU A 147 6.24 -8.07 -12.51
N LYS A 148 6.77 -7.90 -11.28
CA LYS A 148 7.45 -6.68 -10.79
C LYS A 148 6.61 -5.42 -11.01
N LEU A 149 5.31 -5.51 -10.73
CA LEU A 149 4.38 -4.40 -10.93
C LEU A 149 4.74 -3.23 -10.02
N SER A 150 4.59 -2.02 -10.53
CA SER A 150 4.65 -0.81 -9.71
C SER A 150 3.39 -0.65 -8.85
N VAL A 151 3.45 0.19 -7.82
CA VAL A 151 2.28 0.50 -6.97
C VAL A 151 1.09 1.01 -7.80
N ARG A 152 1.34 1.85 -8.81
CA ARG A 152 0.29 2.39 -9.69
C ARG A 152 -0.37 1.32 -10.57
N GLU A 153 0.40 0.36 -11.07
CA GLU A 153 -0.13 -0.78 -11.84
C GLU A 153 -0.93 -1.70 -10.94
N THR A 154 -0.45 -1.93 -9.72
CA THR A 154 -1.16 -2.68 -8.69
C THR A 154 -2.51 -2.04 -8.36
N GLU A 155 -2.56 -0.72 -8.16
CA GLU A 155 -3.82 0.01 -7.92
C GLU A 155 -4.81 -0.17 -9.06
N LYS A 156 -4.35 -0.10 -10.33
CA LYS A 156 -5.18 -0.35 -11.51
C LYS A 156 -5.68 -1.79 -11.54
N LEU A 157 -4.80 -2.77 -11.30
CA LEU A 157 -5.14 -4.19 -11.25
C LEU A 157 -6.21 -4.46 -10.19
N VAL A 158 -5.99 -3.98 -8.97
CA VAL A 158 -6.92 -4.14 -7.85
C VAL A 158 -8.26 -3.48 -8.15
N LYS A 159 -8.26 -2.28 -8.73
CA LYS A 159 -9.49 -1.61 -9.15
C LYS A 159 -10.30 -2.44 -10.15
N HIS A 160 -9.65 -3.05 -11.13
CA HIS A 160 -10.32 -3.96 -12.07
C HIS A 160 -10.89 -5.22 -11.42
N ILE A 161 -10.28 -5.70 -10.35
CA ILE A 161 -10.74 -6.88 -9.59
C ILE A 161 -11.95 -6.53 -8.73
N VAL A 162 -11.89 -5.38 -8.04
CA VAL A 162 -12.92 -4.93 -7.08
C VAL A 162 -14.11 -4.32 -7.81
N GLU A 163 -13.84 -3.51 -8.83
CA GLU A 163 -14.82 -2.89 -9.71
C GLU A 163 -14.59 -3.41 -11.14
N PRO A 164 -14.99 -4.63 -11.46
CA PRO A 164 -14.89 -5.06 -12.85
C PRO A 164 -15.67 -4.03 -13.68
N PRO A 165 -15.10 -3.59 -14.82
CA PRO A 165 -15.77 -2.63 -15.67
C PRO A 165 -17.21 -3.10 -15.82
N LYS A 166 -18.17 -2.27 -15.38
CA LYS A 166 -19.57 -2.55 -15.61
C LYS A 166 -19.63 -2.86 -17.09
N LYS A 167 -19.85 -4.15 -17.43
CA LYS A 167 -20.33 -4.49 -18.76
C LYS A 167 -21.50 -3.54 -18.93
N THR A 168 -21.33 -2.51 -19.70
CA THR A 168 -22.45 -1.72 -20.17
C THR A 168 -23.36 -2.78 -20.75
N GLN A 169 -24.39 -3.17 -19.98
CA GLN A 169 -25.48 -3.91 -20.57
C GLN A 169 -25.90 -2.98 -21.68
N LYS A 170 -25.47 -3.31 -22.92
CA LYS A 170 -26.11 -2.82 -24.09
C LYS A 170 -27.56 -3.18 -23.84
N THR A 171 -28.39 -2.19 -23.58
CA THR A 171 -29.85 -2.37 -23.69
C THR A 171 -30.04 -2.84 -25.12
N VAL A 172 -30.25 -4.14 -25.25
CA VAL A 172 -30.39 -4.81 -26.53
C VAL A 172 -31.70 -4.30 -27.15
N ASN A 173 -31.59 -3.25 -27.94
CA ASN A 173 -32.56 -2.98 -28.97
C ASN A 173 -32.23 -3.92 -30.15
N THR A 174 -32.72 -5.14 -30.04
CA THR A 174 -32.31 -6.31 -30.83
C THR A 174 -32.35 -6.12 -32.36
N ALA A 175 -33.15 -5.22 -32.90
CA ALA A 175 -33.21 -4.95 -34.32
C ALA A 175 -32.17 -3.92 -34.81
N GLU A 176 -31.94 -2.86 -34.06
CA GLU A 176 -30.95 -1.83 -34.44
C GLU A 176 -29.49 -2.29 -34.23
N ASP A 177 -29.21 -3.07 -33.16
CA ASP A 177 -27.86 -3.58 -32.91
C ASP A 177 -27.43 -4.57 -33.99
N ALA A 178 -28.32 -5.42 -34.50
CA ALA A 178 -28.04 -6.31 -35.61
C ALA A 178 -27.71 -5.56 -36.93
N ILE A 179 -28.29 -4.38 -37.15
CA ILE A 179 -27.98 -3.53 -38.32
C ILE A 179 -26.54 -3.00 -38.18
N TYR A 180 -26.15 -2.51 -36.98
CA TYR A 180 -24.83 -1.96 -36.76
C TYR A 180 -23.73 -3.05 -36.76
N GLU A 181 -23.98 -4.24 -36.21
CA GLU A 181 -23.08 -5.40 -36.34
C GLU A 181 -22.90 -5.79 -37.82
N SER A 182 -23.95 -5.79 -38.62
CA SER A 182 -23.86 -6.04 -40.08
C SER A 182 -23.02 -4.97 -40.78
N LEU A 183 -23.13 -3.69 -40.35
CA LEU A 183 -22.33 -2.60 -40.90
C LEU A 183 -20.87 -2.70 -40.49
N GLU A 184 -20.57 -3.04 -39.23
CA GLU A 184 -19.20 -3.28 -38.74
C GLU A 184 -18.54 -4.42 -39.53
N GLU A 185 -19.26 -5.54 -39.76
CA GLU A 185 -18.76 -6.70 -40.50
C GLU A 185 -18.49 -6.36 -41.99
N LYS A 186 -19.37 -5.57 -42.62
CA LYS A 186 -19.17 -5.07 -43.99
C LYS A 186 -17.94 -4.14 -44.05
N MET A 187 -17.80 -3.20 -43.13
CA MET A 187 -16.66 -2.31 -43.07
C MET A 187 -15.35 -3.06 -42.78
N LYS A 188 -15.37 -4.06 -41.91
CA LYS A 188 -14.25 -4.95 -41.65
C LYS A 188 -13.83 -5.70 -42.91
N GLY A 189 -14.79 -6.18 -43.71
CA GLY A 189 -14.50 -6.83 -45.00
C GLY A 189 -13.84 -5.89 -46.02
N ILE A 190 -14.21 -4.63 -46.05
CA ILE A 190 -13.68 -3.60 -46.97
C ILE A 190 -12.29 -3.14 -46.47
N MET A 191 -12.15 -2.81 -45.19
CA MET A 191 -10.92 -2.24 -44.59
C MET A 191 -9.86 -3.30 -44.30
N GLY A 192 -10.24 -4.59 -44.18
CA GLY A 192 -9.35 -5.69 -43.87
C GLY A 192 -8.83 -5.66 -42.42
N THR A 193 -9.42 -4.83 -41.56
CA THR A 193 -9.07 -4.67 -40.17
C THR A 193 -10.30 -4.48 -39.28
N ARG A 194 -10.13 -4.45 -37.94
CA ARG A 194 -11.25 -4.27 -37.03
C ARG A 194 -11.81 -2.86 -37.09
N VAL A 195 -13.15 -2.77 -37.21
CA VAL A 195 -13.90 -1.53 -37.22
C VAL A 195 -15.00 -1.58 -36.15
N PHE A 196 -15.12 -0.52 -35.37
CA PHE A 196 -16.10 -0.36 -34.32
C PHE A 196 -16.98 0.87 -34.57
N ILE A 197 -18.29 0.75 -34.42
CA ILE A 197 -19.25 1.84 -34.55
C ILE A 197 -19.82 2.19 -33.16
N HIS A 198 -19.27 3.23 -32.55
CA HIS A 198 -19.71 3.73 -31.24
C HIS A 198 -20.90 4.70 -31.41
N ARG A 199 -22.08 4.28 -31.02
CA ARG A 199 -23.29 5.11 -31.05
C ARG A 199 -23.34 6.09 -29.89
N LYS A 200 -23.77 7.32 -30.15
CA LYS A 200 -24.12 8.35 -29.17
C LYS A 200 -25.61 8.70 -29.28
N LYS A 201 -26.15 9.37 -28.26
CA LYS A 201 -27.50 9.90 -28.31
C LYS A 201 -27.67 10.86 -29.51
N ASN A 202 -28.86 10.98 -30.05
CA ASN A 202 -29.23 11.86 -31.17
C ASN A 202 -28.64 11.45 -32.54
N ASN A 203 -28.65 10.17 -32.88
CA ASN A 203 -28.16 9.64 -34.16
C ASN A 203 -26.71 10.07 -34.52
N LYS A 204 -25.90 10.43 -33.53
CA LYS A 204 -24.48 10.69 -33.69
C LYS A 204 -23.68 9.46 -33.29
N GLY A 205 -22.49 9.33 -33.85
CA GLY A 205 -21.61 8.21 -33.52
C GLY A 205 -20.15 8.55 -33.82
N LYS A 206 -19.28 7.61 -33.56
CA LYS A 206 -17.84 7.59 -33.88
C LYS A 206 -17.55 6.25 -34.53
N ILE A 207 -16.88 6.25 -35.66
CA ILE A 207 -16.30 5.05 -36.25
C ILE A 207 -14.85 5.00 -35.84
N GLU A 208 -14.40 3.87 -35.33
CA GLU A 208 -13.05 3.62 -34.91
C GLU A 208 -12.49 2.46 -35.73
N ILE A 209 -11.36 2.67 -36.40
CA ILE A 209 -10.67 1.69 -37.23
C ILE A 209 -9.33 1.43 -36.59
N GLU A 210 -9.06 0.17 -36.24
CA GLU A 210 -7.76 -0.26 -35.69
C GLU A 210 -6.78 -0.48 -36.84
N TYR A 211 -5.50 -0.16 -36.61
CA TYR A 211 -4.40 -0.54 -37.49
C TYR A 211 -3.22 -0.99 -36.63
N TYR A 212 -2.44 -1.93 -37.14
CA TYR A 212 -1.35 -2.56 -36.40
C TYR A 212 0.05 -2.30 -37.01
N SER A 213 0.09 -1.63 -38.16
CA SER A 213 1.32 -1.18 -38.81
C SER A 213 1.13 0.12 -39.60
N ARG A 214 2.23 0.78 -39.96
CA ARG A 214 2.21 1.98 -40.79
C ARG A 214 1.69 1.67 -42.20
N ASP A 215 2.10 0.57 -42.76
CA ASP A 215 1.70 0.12 -44.10
C ASP A 215 0.19 -0.15 -44.16
N GLU A 216 -0.37 -0.71 -43.08
CA GLU A 216 -1.81 -0.94 -42.96
C GLU A 216 -2.59 0.39 -42.87
N LEU A 217 -2.07 1.38 -42.17
CA LEU A 217 -2.65 2.72 -42.13
C LEU A 217 -2.63 3.39 -43.50
N GLU A 218 -1.51 3.31 -44.24
CA GLU A 218 -1.39 3.85 -45.59
C GLU A 218 -2.41 3.20 -46.54
N ARG A 219 -2.54 1.88 -46.49
CA ARG A 219 -3.57 1.13 -47.27
C ARG A 219 -4.98 1.58 -46.93
N ILE A 220 -5.31 1.83 -45.67
CA ILE A 220 -6.63 2.31 -45.26
C ILE A 220 -6.87 3.72 -45.82
N ILE A 221 -5.89 4.58 -45.82
CA ILE A 221 -5.97 5.94 -46.38
C ILE A 221 -6.22 5.87 -47.91
N GLU A 222 -5.45 5.04 -48.64
CA GLU A 222 -5.63 4.81 -50.08
C GLU A 222 -7.07 4.32 -50.42
N LEU A 223 -7.64 3.44 -49.57
CA LEU A 223 -9.03 3.02 -49.74
C LEU A 223 -10.02 4.18 -49.60
N PHE A 224 -9.79 5.12 -48.67
CA PHE A 224 -10.62 6.33 -48.58
C PHE A 224 -10.47 7.26 -49.76
N GLU A 225 -9.26 7.38 -50.34
CA GLU A 225 -9.02 8.20 -51.51
C GLU A 225 -9.60 7.62 -52.79
N SER A 226 -9.67 6.27 -52.89
CA SER A 226 -10.27 5.58 -54.05
C SER A 226 -11.79 5.65 -54.13
N ILE A 227 -12.47 6.12 -53.06
CA ILE A 227 -13.93 6.29 -53.01
C ILE A 227 -14.37 7.65 -53.63
N ARG A 228 -13.44 8.40 -54.20
CA ARG A 228 -13.71 9.68 -54.87
C ARG A 228 -14.13 9.48 -56.36
#